data_52a5412689d1082eba807c438eaf4731
#
_entry.id   52a5412689d1082eba807c438eaf4731
#
_cell.length_a   1.000
_cell.length_b   1.000
_cell.length_c   1.000
_cell.angle_alpha   90.00
_cell.angle_beta   90.00
_cell.angle_gamma   90.00
#
_symmetry.space_group_name_H-M   'P 1'
#
loop_
_entity.id
_entity.type
_entity.pdbx_description
1 polymer ?
#
loop_
_entity_poly.entity_id
_entity_poly.type
_entity_poly.pdbx_seq_one_letter_code
_entity_poly.pdbx_strand_id
1 'polypeptide(L)'
;YGWVFNQGTLNFKRTNEINHGSGELFFHTGHGRMGRPSFGAWTTYGLGTENRDLPAYVVLKDGPTAAGTSVWSSGFLSSRHQGVEFRQGRQPIHFLDSPEFTSRSERREVVDAIKRLNQKALERYRDPEIATRISQYELAYRMQTSVPDLVDLTREPEHILRQYGLRDDQGQESGSDFARNCLLARRLV
;
A
#
# COMPACT_ATOMS: atom_id res chain seq x y z
N TYR A 1 1.66 -8.66 -9.89
CA TYR A 1 3.11 -8.40 -9.93
C TYR A 1 3.41 -7.30 -8.92
N GLY A 2 4.11 -7.64 -7.80
CA GLY A 2 4.57 -6.68 -6.81
C GLY A 2 5.94 -6.12 -7.20
N TRP A 3 6.13 -4.81 -7.02
CA TRP A 3 7.42 -4.17 -7.19
C TRP A 3 7.95 -3.75 -5.83
N VAL A 4 9.17 -4.19 -5.51
CA VAL A 4 9.89 -3.75 -4.32
C VAL A 4 10.90 -2.69 -4.76
N PHE A 5 10.74 -1.47 -4.24
CA PHE A 5 11.71 -0.41 -4.44
C PHE A 5 12.50 -0.20 -3.14
N ASN A 6 13.77 -0.51 -3.17
CA ASN A 6 14.69 -0.14 -2.10
C ASN A 6 15.23 1.27 -2.37
N GLN A 7 15.05 2.16 -1.41
CA GLN A 7 15.63 3.52 -1.46
C GLN A 7 17.13 3.56 -1.13
N GLY A 8 17.77 2.39 -0.94
CA GLY A 8 19.20 2.30 -0.70
C GLY A 8 19.98 2.78 -1.92
N THR A 9 20.51 3.98 -1.85
CA THR A 9 21.53 4.53 -2.77
C THR A 9 21.11 4.69 -4.23
N LEU A 10 20.00 5.39 -4.49
CA LEU A 10 19.75 5.92 -5.81
C LEU A 10 20.75 7.05 -6.11
N ASN A 11 21.60 6.80 -7.09
CA ASN A 11 22.60 7.77 -7.52
C ASN A 11 21.94 8.86 -8.38
N PHE A 12 21.41 9.92 -7.75
CA PHE A 12 20.74 11.05 -8.38
C PHE A 12 21.67 11.94 -9.24
N LYS A 13 22.90 11.49 -9.53
CA LYS A 13 23.89 12.25 -10.31
C LYS A 13 23.45 12.62 -11.75
N ARG A 14 22.27 12.16 -12.19
CA ARG A 14 21.76 12.42 -13.56
C ARG A 14 20.43 13.16 -13.59
N THR A 15 19.96 13.71 -12.49
CA THR A 15 18.76 14.56 -12.49
C THR A 15 19.18 16.03 -12.36
N ASN A 16 18.42 16.94 -12.95
CA ASN A 16 18.59 18.38 -12.75
C ASN A 16 18.04 18.85 -11.38
N GLU A 17 17.58 17.91 -10.56
CA GLU A 17 17.02 18.18 -9.26
C GLU A 17 18.12 18.20 -8.19
N ILE A 18 18.23 19.33 -7.50
CA ILE A 18 19.27 19.57 -6.49
C ILE A 18 18.87 19.07 -5.11
N ASN A 19 17.55 18.93 -4.86
CA ASN A 19 16.98 18.58 -3.57
C ASN A 19 16.54 17.11 -3.55
N HIS A 20 16.77 16.41 -2.43
CA HIS A 20 16.37 15.01 -2.26
C HIS A 20 14.88 14.77 -2.51
N GLY A 21 13.99 15.64 -2.01
CA GLY A 21 12.55 15.51 -2.22
C GLY A 21 12.12 15.62 -3.67
N SER A 22 12.64 16.62 -4.40
CA SER A 22 12.38 16.75 -5.85
C SER A 22 13.02 15.61 -6.63
N GLY A 23 14.20 15.15 -6.23
CA GLY A 23 14.87 13.99 -6.85
C GLY A 23 14.08 12.69 -6.68
N GLU A 24 13.53 12.43 -5.48
CA GLU A 24 12.63 11.32 -5.24
C GLU A 24 11.35 11.42 -6.08
N LEU A 25 10.71 12.60 -6.10
CA LEU A 25 9.54 12.83 -6.94
C LEU A 25 9.83 12.58 -8.41
N PHE A 26 10.96 13.12 -8.91
CA PHE A 26 11.36 12.92 -10.29
C PHE A 26 11.54 11.43 -10.62
N PHE A 27 12.17 10.67 -9.73
CA PHE A 27 12.35 9.24 -9.91
C PHE A 27 11.02 8.47 -9.96
N HIS A 28 10.09 8.79 -9.05
CA HIS A 28 8.83 8.06 -8.92
C HIS A 28 7.73 8.52 -9.87
N THR A 29 7.78 9.78 -10.34
CA THR A 29 6.69 10.40 -11.12
C THR A 29 7.13 10.95 -12.47
N GLY A 30 8.45 10.95 -12.76
CA GLY A 30 9.02 11.61 -13.93
C GLY A 30 9.02 13.14 -13.84
N HIS A 31 8.70 13.72 -12.67
CA HIS A 31 8.61 15.17 -12.50
C HIS A 31 9.00 15.59 -11.08
N GLY A 32 9.78 16.67 -10.95
CA GLY A 32 10.29 17.17 -9.66
C GLY A 32 9.28 17.91 -8.77
N ARG A 33 8.02 18.03 -9.19
CA ARG A 33 6.95 18.69 -8.44
C ARG A 33 5.80 17.70 -8.15
N MET A 34 5.10 17.93 -7.05
CA MET A 34 3.94 17.15 -6.63
C MET A 34 2.77 17.24 -7.64
N GLY A 35 1.81 16.32 -7.55
CA GLY A 35 0.57 16.32 -8.34
C GLY A 35 0.61 15.42 -9.58
N ARG A 36 1.74 14.77 -9.86
CA ARG A 36 1.82 13.76 -10.93
C ARG A 36 1.63 12.36 -10.39
N PRO A 37 0.99 11.46 -11.17
CA PRO A 37 0.88 10.06 -10.78
C PRO A 37 2.25 9.40 -10.69
N SER A 38 2.43 8.57 -9.68
CA SER A 38 3.62 7.75 -9.55
C SER A 38 3.64 6.61 -10.57
N PHE A 39 4.81 6.00 -10.76
CA PHE A 39 4.96 4.84 -11.64
C PHE A 39 3.97 3.72 -11.27
N GLY A 40 3.82 3.39 -9.97
CA GLY A 40 2.85 2.40 -9.52
C GLY A 40 1.39 2.78 -9.81
N ALA A 41 1.04 4.06 -9.69
CA ALA A 41 -0.28 4.56 -10.05
C ALA A 41 -0.57 4.40 -11.56
N TRP A 42 0.40 4.71 -12.41
CA TRP A 42 0.29 4.46 -13.85
C TRP A 42 0.18 2.98 -14.20
N THR A 43 0.95 2.13 -13.52
CA THR A 43 0.91 0.67 -13.71
C THR A 43 -0.48 0.13 -13.38
N THR A 44 -1.06 0.53 -12.25
CA THR A 44 -2.41 0.09 -11.89
C THR A 44 -3.51 0.68 -12.77
N TYR A 45 -3.30 1.88 -13.30
CA TYR A 45 -4.21 2.48 -14.27
C TYR A 45 -4.22 1.71 -15.60
N GLY A 46 -3.04 1.32 -16.11
CA GLY A 46 -2.92 0.64 -17.39
C GLY A 46 -3.22 -0.86 -17.34
N LEU A 47 -2.79 -1.56 -16.29
CA LEU A 47 -2.89 -3.01 -16.18
C LEU A 47 -4.02 -3.49 -15.25
N GLY A 48 -4.52 -2.61 -14.37
CA GLY A 48 -5.48 -3.00 -13.35
C GLY A 48 -4.90 -3.90 -12.27
N THR A 49 -5.76 -4.70 -11.65
CA THR A 49 -5.40 -5.73 -10.67
C THR A 49 -6.36 -6.91 -10.76
N GLU A 50 -5.84 -8.11 -10.61
CA GLU A 50 -6.64 -9.33 -10.50
C GLU A 50 -7.08 -9.60 -9.05
N ASN A 51 -6.35 -9.03 -8.07
CA ASN A 51 -6.66 -9.19 -6.66
C ASN A 51 -7.82 -8.27 -6.26
N ARG A 52 -8.81 -8.84 -5.55
CA ARG A 52 -10.00 -8.12 -5.08
C ARG A 52 -9.95 -7.76 -3.60
N ASP A 53 -9.03 -8.35 -2.84
CA ASP A 53 -8.97 -8.26 -1.38
C ASP A 53 -7.79 -7.41 -0.88
N LEU A 54 -6.89 -7.04 -1.80
CA LEU A 54 -5.73 -6.21 -1.53
C LEU A 54 -5.72 -4.97 -2.43
N PRO A 55 -5.03 -3.89 -2.01
CA PRO A 55 -4.83 -2.74 -2.88
C PRO A 55 -4.07 -3.12 -4.14
N ALA A 56 -4.44 -2.51 -5.26
CA ALA A 56 -3.76 -2.72 -6.54
C ALA A 56 -2.29 -2.25 -6.50
N TYR A 57 -1.99 -1.28 -5.65
CA TYR A 57 -0.65 -0.73 -5.47
C TYR A 57 -0.27 -0.74 -3.99
N VAL A 58 0.58 -1.67 -3.60
CA VAL A 58 1.15 -1.77 -2.25
C VAL A 58 2.53 -1.14 -2.23
N VAL A 59 2.79 -0.35 -1.19
CA VAL A 59 4.07 0.31 -0.94
C VAL A 59 4.73 -0.31 0.28
N LEU A 60 5.90 -0.88 0.10
CA LEU A 60 6.76 -1.39 1.16
C LEU A 60 8.00 -0.48 1.20
N LYS A 61 8.20 0.21 2.31
CA LYS A 61 9.34 1.13 2.46
C LYS A 61 10.19 0.79 3.67
N ASP A 62 11.46 1.15 3.56
CA ASP A 62 12.43 1.09 4.64
C ASP A 62 12.86 2.54 4.95
N GLY A 63 12.30 3.10 6.01
CA GLY A 63 12.55 4.47 6.42
C GLY A 63 11.67 5.56 5.78
N PRO A 64 11.90 6.83 6.17
CA PRO A 64 11.14 7.97 5.69
C PRO A 64 11.55 8.38 4.27
N THR A 65 10.60 8.95 3.53
CA THR A 65 10.85 9.59 2.22
C THR A 65 10.91 11.10 2.38
N ALA A 66 11.81 11.78 1.67
CA ALA A 66 11.94 13.23 1.75
C ALA A 66 10.73 13.96 1.15
N ALA A 67 10.07 13.36 0.14
CA ALA A 67 8.85 13.90 -0.47
C ALA A 67 7.56 13.31 0.13
N GLY A 68 7.66 12.52 1.19
CA GLY A 68 6.52 11.93 1.90
C GLY A 68 5.69 11.00 1.00
N THR A 69 4.37 11.00 1.21
CA THR A 69 3.44 10.16 0.47
C THR A 69 3.27 10.55 -1.01
N SER A 70 3.80 11.70 -1.42
CA SER A 70 3.70 12.16 -2.80
C SER A 70 4.41 11.25 -3.80
N VAL A 71 5.41 10.47 -3.35
CA VAL A 71 6.16 9.54 -4.21
C VAL A 71 5.36 8.31 -4.66
N TRP A 72 4.24 8.02 -4.00
CA TRP A 72 3.30 6.96 -4.42
C TRP A 72 1.87 7.47 -4.62
N SER A 73 1.76 8.77 -4.91
CA SER A 73 0.48 9.42 -5.15
C SER A 73 -0.15 9.00 -6.48
N SER A 74 -1.49 8.96 -6.49
CA SER A 74 -2.26 8.85 -7.74
C SER A 74 -2.24 10.13 -8.59
N GLY A 75 -1.80 11.27 -8.02
CA GLY A 75 -1.77 12.55 -8.70
C GLY A 75 -3.14 12.97 -9.22
N PHE A 76 -3.26 13.18 -10.53
CA PHE A 76 -4.52 13.52 -11.20
C PHE A 76 -5.36 12.29 -11.61
N LEU A 77 -4.85 11.07 -11.42
CA LEU A 77 -5.66 9.86 -11.60
C LEU A 77 -6.62 9.67 -10.42
N SER A 78 -7.66 8.87 -10.62
CA SER A 78 -8.58 8.50 -9.55
C SER A 78 -7.82 7.91 -8.34
N SER A 79 -8.31 8.22 -7.14
CA SER A 79 -7.73 7.80 -5.86
C SER A 79 -7.65 6.28 -5.68
N ARG A 80 -8.37 5.48 -6.48
CA ARG A 80 -8.23 4.01 -6.49
C ARG A 80 -6.85 3.52 -6.93
N HIS A 81 -6.06 4.37 -7.61
CA HIS A 81 -4.69 4.08 -8.05
C HIS A 81 -3.64 4.58 -7.06
N GLN A 82 -4.08 5.12 -5.91
CA GLN A 82 -3.21 5.57 -4.84
C GLN A 82 -2.47 4.38 -4.22
N GLY A 83 -1.16 4.52 -4.01
CA GLY A 83 -0.37 3.53 -3.28
C GLY A 83 -0.78 3.46 -1.81
N VAL A 84 -0.92 2.25 -1.29
CA VAL A 84 -1.21 1.98 0.12
C VAL A 84 0.04 1.45 0.80
N GLU A 85 0.52 2.20 1.78
CA GLU A 85 1.69 1.83 2.56
C GLU A 85 1.34 0.70 3.53
N PHE A 86 2.08 -0.42 3.42
CA PHE A 86 2.07 -1.47 4.42
C PHE A 86 3.24 -1.25 5.37
N ARG A 87 2.91 -1.13 6.64
CA ARG A 87 3.87 -0.92 7.72
C ARG A 87 4.20 -2.24 8.38
N GLN A 88 5.30 -2.26 9.04
CA GLN A 88 5.69 -3.38 9.88
C GLN A 88 4.97 -3.33 11.23
N GLY A 89 4.79 -4.50 11.84
CA GLY A 89 4.17 -4.64 13.14
C GLY A 89 2.71 -5.05 13.09
N ARG A 90 2.03 -4.89 14.24
CA ARG A 90 0.65 -5.38 14.44
C ARG A 90 -0.41 -4.64 13.65
N GLN A 91 -0.12 -3.41 13.22
CA GLN A 91 -1.03 -2.58 12.43
C GLN A 91 -0.39 -2.23 11.08
N PRO A 92 -0.41 -3.17 10.12
CA PRO A 92 0.27 -3.00 8.84
C PRO A 92 -0.33 -1.88 8.01
N ILE A 93 -1.59 -1.55 8.22
CA ILE A 93 -2.28 -0.44 7.55
C ILE A 93 -2.97 0.40 8.62
N HIS A 94 -2.91 1.72 8.47
CA HIS A 94 -3.62 2.63 9.37
C HIS A 94 -5.13 2.37 9.32
N PHE A 95 -5.74 2.39 10.50
CA PHE A 95 -7.19 2.26 10.68
C PHE A 95 -7.78 0.95 10.10
N LEU A 96 -6.95 -0.10 9.97
CA LEU A 96 -7.43 -1.40 9.53
C LEU A 96 -8.32 -2.06 10.58
N ASP A 97 -7.95 -1.91 11.85
CA ASP A 97 -8.70 -2.50 12.95
C ASP A 97 -10.07 -1.81 13.12
N SER A 98 -11.07 -2.61 13.49
CA SER A 98 -12.36 -2.07 13.91
C SER A 98 -12.20 -1.33 15.24
N PRO A 99 -12.98 -0.25 15.50
CA PRO A 99 -13.03 0.36 16.82
C PRO A 99 -13.34 -0.69 17.89
N GLU A 100 -12.75 -0.51 19.07
CA GLU A 100 -13.07 -1.35 20.22
C GLU A 100 -14.58 -1.43 20.41
N PHE A 101 -15.08 -2.64 20.70
CA PHE A 101 -16.51 -2.94 20.88
C PHE A 101 -17.39 -3.00 19.62
N THR A 102 -16.82 -2.95 18.40
CA THR A 102 -17.58 -3.13 17.16
C THR A 102 -17.39 -4.55 16.62
N SER A 103 -18.45 -5.32 16.56
CA SER A 103 -18.42 -6.65 15.94
C SER A 103 -18.25 -6.57 14.42
N ARG A 104 -17.81 -7.65 13.81
CA ARG A 104 -17.67 -7.74 12.35
C ARG A 104 -19.01 -7.58 11.62
N SER A 105 -20.12 -8.06 12.19
CA SER A 105 -21.45 -7.89 11.64
C SER A 105 -21.90 -6.43 11.66
N GLU A 106 -21.74 -5.76 12.80
CA GLU A 106 -22.04 -4.31 12.90
C GLU A 106 -21.21 -3.49 11.94
N ARG A 107 -19.92 -3.83 11.79
CA ARG A 107 -19.07 -3.18 10.80
C ARG A 107 -19.58 -3.38 9.38
N ARG A 108 -20.04 -4.58 9.03
CA ARG A 108 -20.65 -4.85 7.72
C ARG A 108 -21.90 -4.00 7.49
N GLU A 109 -22.77 -3.90 8.49
CA GLU A 109 -23.97 -3.07 8.41
C GLU A 109 -23.65 -1.59 8.17
N VAL A 110 -22.63 -1.06 8.85
CA VAL A 110 -22.14 0.31 8.64
C VAL A 110 -21.64 0.51 7.21
N VAL A 111 -20.80 -0.40 6.70
CA VAL A 111 -20.29 -0.33 5.32
C VAL A 111 -21.45 -0.40 4.32
N ASP A 112 -22.43 -1.26 4.52
CA ASP A 112 -23.61 -1.36 3.67
C ASP A 112 -24.49 -0.12 3.73
N ALA A 113 -24.63 0.52 4.90
CA ALA A 113 -25.34 1.78 5.05
C ALA A 113 -24.62 2.92 4.30
N ILE A 114 -23.30 3.05 4.44
CA ILE A 114 -22.48 4.01 3.71
C ILE A 114 -22.60 3.79 2.21
N LYS A 115 -22.56 2.54 1.76
CA LYS A 115 -22.73 2.18 0.35
C LYS A 115 -24.07 2.66 -0.19
N ARG A 116 -25.18 2.40 0.53
CA ARG A 116 -26.53 2.85 0.12
C ARG A 116 -26.64 4.38 0.03
N LEU A 117 -26.03 5.10 0.99
CA LEU A 117 -25.99 6.56 0.96
C LEU A 117 -25.21 7.10 -0.24
N ASN A 118 -24.03 6.53 -0.47
CA ASN A 118 -23.17 6.94 -1.59
C ASN A 118 -23.80 6.57 -2.94
N GLN A 119 -24.53 5.46 -3.06
CA GLN A 119 -25.26 5.11 -4.29
C GLN A 119 -26.33 6.16 -4.64
N LYS A 120 -27.10 6.62 -3.65
CA LYS A 120 -28.06 7.73 -3.87
C LYS A 120 -27.37 9.03 -4.30
N ALA A 121 -26.22 9.33 -3.71
CA ALA A 121 -25.41 10.47 -4.11
C ALA A 121 -24.87 10.32 -5.53
N LEU A 122 -24.40 9.12 -5.91
CA LEU A 122 -23.93 8.81 -7.27
C LEU A 122 -25.04 9.00 -8.32
N GLU A 123 -26.25 8.52 -8.04
CA GLU A 123 -27.41 8.70 -8.91
C GLU A 123 -27.75 10.18 -9.11
N ARG A 124 -27.64 10.99 -8.04
CA ARG A 124 -27.96 12.41 -8.05
C ARG A 124 -26.90 13.27 -8.73
N TYR A 125 -25.63 13.04 -8.39
CA TYR A 125 -24.51 13.92 -8.78
C TYR A 125 -23.72 13.37 -9.97
N ARG A 126 -23.80 12.05 -10.24
CA ARG A 126 -23.08 11.33 -11.31
C ARG A 126 -21.55 11.54 -11.27
N ASP A 127 -21.01 11.82 -10.09
CA ASP A 127 -19.57 12.01 -9.89
C ASP A 127 -18.87 10.64 -9.77
N PRO A 128 -17.93 10.30 -10.68
CA PRO A 128 -17.23 9.01 -10.65
C PRO A 128 -16.38 8.79 -9.39
N GLU A 129 -15.97 9.85 -8.67
CA GLU A 129 -15.26 9.71 -7.40
C GLU A 129 -16.14 9.11 -6.30
N ILE A 130 -17.47 9.27 -6.36
CA ILE A 130 -18.38 8.61 -5.43
C ILE A 130 -18.34 7.08 -5.62
N ALA A 131 -18.31 6.62 -6.87
CA ALA A 131 -18.15 5.19 -7.18
C ALA A 131 -16.80 4.65 -6.66
N THR A 132 -15.73 5.43 -6.80
CA THR A 132 -14.41 5.11 -6.26
C THR A 132 -14.45 4.98 -4.74
N ARG A 133 -15.09 5.89 -4.03
CA ARG A 133 -15.26 5.82 -2.56
C ARG A 133 -16.01 4.56 -2.12
N ILE A 134 -17.08 4.19 -2.81
CA ILE A 134 -17.82 2.95 -2.53
C ILE A 134 -16.88 1.75 -2.61
N SER A 135 -16.09 1.67 -3.68
CA SER A 135 -15.12 0.58 -3.89
C SER A 135 -14.02 0.56 -2.82
N GLN A 136 -13.56 1.73 -2.38
CA GLN A 136 -12.54 1.85 -1.32
C GLN A 136 -13.06 1.38 0.05
N TYR A 137 -14.29 1.70 0.43
CA TYR A 137 -14.89 1.19 1.67
C TYR A 137 -15.05 -0.33 1.65
N GLU A 138 -15.48 -0.89 0.53
CA GLU A 138 -15.57 -2.35 0.35
C GLU A 138 -14.20 -3.02 0.42
N LEU A 139 -13.19 -2.44 -0.22
CA LEU A 139 -11.81 -2.92 -0.17
C LEU A 139 -11.29 -2.87 1.28
N ALA A 140 -11.44 -1.74 1.97
CA ALA A 140 -10.98 -1.58 3.35
C ALA A 140 -11.62 -2.63 4.28
N TYR A 141 -12.90 -2.94 4.09
CA TYR A 141 -13.58 -3.99 4.85
C TYR A 141 -12.99 -5.38 4.58
N ARG A 142 -12.72 -5.73 3.30
CA ARG A 142 -12.10 -7.01 2.95
C ARG A 142 -10.67 -7.13 3.48
N MET A 143 -9.90 -6.04 3.41
CA MET A 143 -8.53 -5.98 3.94
C MET A 143 -8.44 -6.29 5.43
N GLN A 144 -9.46 -5.96 6.23
CA GLN A 144 -9.50 -6.30 7.66
C GLN A 144 -9.37 -7.81 7.93
N THR A 145 -9.75 -8.63 6.95
CA THR A 145 -9.63 -10.09 7.06
C THR A 145 -8.35 -10.62 6.41
N SER A 146 -8.02 -10.09 5.23
CA SER A 146 -6.95 -10.66 4.39
C SER A 146 -5.56 -10.19 4.80
N VAL A 147 -5.43 -8.93 5.25
CA VAL A 147 -4.12 -8.35 5.58
C VAL A 147 -3.47 -8.95 6.83
N PRO A 148 -4.18 -9.18 7.96
CA PRO A 148 -3.54 -9.76 9.14
C PRO A 148 -2.85 -11.09 8.88
N ASP A 149 -3.51 -12.00 8.15
CA ASP A 149 -2.92 -13.29 7.79
C ASP A 149 -1.74 -13.15 6.82
N LEU A 150 -1.78 -12.16 5.93
CA LEU A 150 -0.72 -11.90 4.96
C LEU A 150 0.57 -11.41 5.65
N VAL A 151 0.45 -10.51 6.61
CA VAL A 151 1.61 -9.88 7.27
C VAL A 151 2.17 -10.69 8.42
N ASP A 152 1.47 -11.75 8.85
CA ASP A 152 1.93 -12.66 9.89
C ASP A 152 3.04 -13.57 9.35
N LEU A 153 4.28 -13.13 9.51
CA LEU A 153 5.47 -13.88 9.10
C LEU A 153 5.81 -15.02 10.09
N THR A 154 5.13 -15.14 11.22
CA THR A 154 5.42 -16.20 12.22
C THR A 154 5.09 -17.59 11.69
N ARG A 155 4.23 -17.67 10.69
CA ARG A 155 3.83 -18.94 10.04
C ARG A 155 4.78 -19.37 8.92
N GLU A 156 5.78 -18.57 8.60
CA GLU A 156 6.76 -18.93 7.57
C GLU A 156 7.68 -20.04 8.07
N PRO A 157 8.03 -21.00 7.21
CA PRO A 157 9.00 -22.04 7.54
C PRO A 157 10.35 -21.44 7.94
N GLU A 158 11.01 -22.06 8.93
CA GLU A 158 12.29 -21.58 9.48
C GLU A 158 13.37 -21.38 8.39
N HIS A 159 13.45 -22.30 7.41
CA HIS A 159 14.42 -22.19 6.33
C HIS A 159 14.18 -20.96 5.44
N ILE A 160 12.93 -20.54 5.27
CA ILE A 160 12.57 -19.31 4.54
C ILE A 160 13.00 -18.10 5.34
N LEU A 161 12.70 -18.07 6.64
CA LEU A 161 13.11 -16.96 7.52
C LEU A 161 14.65 -16.78 7.50
N ARG A 162 15.41 -17.88 7.51
CA ARG A 162 16.86 -17.85 7.38
C ARG A 162 17.32 -17.37 6.00
N GLN A 163 16.69 -17.85 4.94
CA GLN A 163 17.03 -17.46 3.57
C GLN A 163 16.85 -15.94 3.34
N TYR A 164 15.85 -15.32 3.98
CA TYR A 164 15.65 -13.88 3.95
C TYR A 164 16.44 -13.13 5.02
N GLY A 165 17.24 -13.82 5.85
CA GLY A 165 18.04 -13.22 6.91
C GLY A 165 17.24 -12.72 8.10
N LEU A 166 16.01 -13.22 8.31
CA LEU A 166 15.16 -12.88 9.45
C LEU A 166 15.42 -13.76 10.67
N ARG A 167 16.16 -14.83 10.50
CA ARG A 167 16.68 -15.72 11.54
C ARG A 167 18.16 -15.97 11.27
N ASP A 168 18.95 -16.01 12.33
CA ASP A 168 20.34 -16.44 12.26
C ASP A 168 20.48 -17.97 12.31
N ASP A 169 21.71 -18.47 12.24
CA ASP A 169 22.00 -19.91 12.32
C ASP A 169 21.65 -20.52 13.69
N GLN A 170 21.47 -19.69 14.71
CA GLN A 170 21.08 -20.08 16.07
C GLN A 170 19.55 -19.98 16.28
N GLY A 171 18.79 -19.57 15.24
CA GLY A 171 17.34 -19.41 15.29
C GLY A 171 16.88 -18.14 16.01
N GLN A 172 17.78 -17.20 16.31
CA GLN A 172 17.43 -15.92 16.90
C GLN A 172 16.90 -14.96 15.86
N GLU A 173 15.98 -14.05 16.29
CA GLU A 173 15.50 -13.01 15.41
C GLU A 173 16.63 -12.09 14.96
N SER A 174 16.74 -11.94 13.67
CA SER A 174 17.73 -11.13 12.98
C SER A 174 17.05 -10.41 11.81
N GLY A 175 17.78 -9.57 11.13
CA GLY A 175 17.33 -8.97 9.89
C GLY A 175 16.76 -7.59 10.01
N SER A 176 16.84 -6.89 8.89
CA SER A 176 16.39 -5.52 8.71
C SER A 176 14.91 -5.48 8.28
N ASP A 177 14.32 -4.31 8.38
CA ASP A 177 13.01 -4.01 7.84
C ASP A 177 12.94 -4.28 6.33
N PHE A 178 14.04 -4.08 5.63
CA PHE A 178 14.16 -4.43 4.21
C PHE A 178 13.98 -5.95 3.96
N ALA A 179 14.61 -6.80 4.76
CA ALA A 179 14.46 -8.24 4.64
C ALA A 179 13.02 -8.70 4.88
N ARG A 180 12.35 -8.10 5.88
CA ARG A 180 10.92 -8.33 6.16
C ARG A 180 10.06 -7.90 4.98
N ASN A 181 10.32 -6.74 4.41
CA ASN A 181 9.61 -6.23 3.24
C ASN A 181 9.79 -7.12 2.01
N CYS A 182 10.98 -7.69 1.79
CA CYS A 182 11.23 -8.64 0.71
C CYS A 182 10.40 -9.92 0.87
N LEU A 183 10.33 -10.47 2.09
CA LEU A 183 9.51 -11.64 2.37
C LEU A 183 8.01 -11.33 2.22
N LEU A 184 7.58 -10.17 2.71
CA LEU A 184 6.19 -9.72 2.55
C LEU A 184 5.82 -9.52 1.07
N ALA A 185 6.73 -8.93 0.27
CA ALA A 185 6.52 -8.78 -1.18
C ALA A 185 6.32 -10.13 -1.87
N ARG A 186 7.06 -11.17 -1.49
CA ARG A 186 6.86 -12.53 -1.99
C ARG A 186 5.46 -13.07 -1.68
N ARG A 187 4.93 -12.77 -0.48
CA ARG A 187 3.59 -13.23 -0.07
C ARG A 187 2.44 -12.49 -0.78
N LEU A 188 2.72 -11.30 -1.30
CA LEU A 188 1.74 -10.50 -2.05
C LEU A 188 1.52 -10.99 -3.49
N VAL A 189 2.43 -11.83 -4.01
CA VAL A 189 2.41 -12.42 -5.35
C VAL A 189 1.90 -13.85 -5.32
#